data_dde0c267e77ae28b7c205cc24c996cb3
#
_entry.id   dde0c267e77ae28b7c205cc24c996cb3
#
_cell.length_a   1.000
_cell.length_b   1.000
_cell.length_c   1.000
_cell.angle_alpha   90.00
_cell.angle_beta   90.00
_cell.angle_gamma   90.00
#
_symmetry.space_group_name_H-M   'P 1'
#
loop_
_entity.id
_entity.type
_entity.pdbx_description
1 polymer ?
#
loop_
_entity_poly.entity_id
_entity_poly.type
_entity_poly.pdbx_seq_one_letter_code
_entity_poly.pdbx_strand_id
1 'polypeptide(L)'
;MSHRVKLLSALADPTRLRILAALRENELSVAELQEVLGIGQSRISNHLAQLKSVGLLRDRREGQKAYYRRAEMGRDIWSLAEGAAGELGTQARDGEALRRVLGQRQ
;
A
#
# COMPACT_ATOMS: atom_id res chain seq x y z
N MET A 1 4.20 -14.17 19.08
CA MET A 1 3.17 -13.17 18.82
C MET A 1 2.13 -13.75 17.88
N SER A 2 0.86 -13.56 18.15
CA SER A 2 -0.20 -14.12 17.32
C SER A 2 -0.27 -13.43 15.95
N HIS A 3 -0.84 -14.13 14.98
CA HIS A 3 -1.03 -13.57 13.64
C HIS A 3 -1.87 -12.28 13.67
N ARG A 4 -2.90 -12.25 14.49
CA ARG A 4 -3.75 -11.07 14.61
C ARG A 4 -3.01 -9.86 15.13
N VAL A 5 -2.12 -10.06 16.12
CA VAL A 5 -1.31 -8.97 16.65
C VAL A 5 -0.33 -8.46 15.60
N LYS A 6 0.27 -9.36 14.83
CA LYS A 6 1.15 -8.96 13.72
C LYS A 6 0.40 -8.16 12.67
N LEU A 7 -0.81 -8.59 12.36
CA LEU A 7 -1.67 -7.90 11.39
C LEU A 7 -2.00 -6.49 11.87
N LEU A 8 -2.43 -6.35 13.13
CA LEU A 8 -2.74 -5.05 13.71
C LEU A 8 -1.52 -4.15 13.76
N SER A 9 -0.36 -4.72 14.12
CA SER A 9 0.89 -3.97 14.15
C SER A 9 1.27 -3.45 12.76
N ALA A 10 1.05 -4.26 11.73
CA ALA A 10 1.32 -3.84 10.36
C ALA A 10 0.43 -2.67 9.94
N LEU A 11 -0.82 -2.63 10.40
CA LEU A 11 -1.74 -1.54 10.10
C LEU A 11 -1.46 -0.28 10.90
N ALA A 12 -0.75 -0.37 12.02
CA ALA A 12 -0.52 0.76 12.93
C ALA A 12 0.72 1.57 12.52
N ASP A 13 0.78 1.97 11.27
CA ASP A 13 1.88 2.76 10.73
C ASP A 13 1.37 3.66 9.61
N PRO A 14 1.58 4.99 9.71
CA PRO A 14 1.04 5.92 8.71
C PRO A 14 1.48 5.63 7.28
N THR A 15 2.75 5.30 7.06
CA THR A 15 3.25 5.02 5.72
C THR A 15 2.60 3.77 5.13
N ARG A 16 2.47 2.71 5.95
CA ARG A 16 1.81 1.49 5.48
C ARG A 16 0.34 1.72 5.17
N LEU A 17 -0.35 2.55 5.96
CA LEU A 17 -1.74 2.90 5.66
C LEU A 17 -1.85 3.65 4.33
N ARG A 18 -0.90 4.56 4.04
CA ARG A 18 -0.88 5.29 2.77
C ARG A 18 -0.66 4.34 1.58
N ILE A 19 0.24 3.37 1.76
CA ILE A 19 0.47 2.35 0.73
C ILE A 19 -0.82 1.57 0.46
N LEU A 20 -1.47 1.10 1.50
CA LEU A 20 -2.70 0.32 1.36
C LEU A 20 -3.81 1.13 0.71
N ALA A 21 -3.92 2.42 1.02
CA ALA A 21 -4.90 3.29 0.39
C ALA A 21 -4.62 3.46 -1.11
N ALA A 22 -3.35 3.62 -1.50
CA ALA A 22 -2.98 3.74 -2.90
C ALA A 22 -3.31 2.48 -3.69
N LEU A 23 -3.25 1.33 -3.04
CA LEU A 23 -3.51 0.03 -3.68
C LEU A 23 -4.97 -0.40 -3.62
N ARG A 24 -5.87 0.49 -3.20
CA ARG A 24 -7.28 0.13 -3.03
C ARG A 24 -7.92 -0.43 -4.30
N GLU A 25 -7.63 0.17 -5.44
CA GLU A 25 -8.25 -0.22 -6.71
C GLU A 25 -7.23 -0.52 -7.80
N ASN A 26 -5.94 -0.46 -7.49
CA ASN A 26 -4.90 -0.55 -8.51
C ASN A 26 -3.72 -1.38 -8.04
N GLU A 27 -3.12 -2.10 -8.98
CA GLU A 27 -1.78 -2.65 -8.77
C GLU A 27 -0.77 -1.56 -9.06
N LEU A 28 0.26 -1.45 -8.23
CA LEU A 28 1.33 -0.47 -8.42
C LEU A 28 2.69 -1.13 -8.23
N SER A 29 3.65 -0.68 -9.03
CA SER A 29 5.05 -1.08 -8.85
C SER A 29 5.70 -0.29 -7.73
N VAL A 30 6.89 -0.72 -7.30
CA VAL A 30 7.66 0.02 -6.29
C VAL A 30 7.93 1.45 -6.77
N ALA A 31 8.34 1.62 -8.03
CA ALA A 31 8.62 2.94 -8.57
C ALA A 31 7.37 3.83 -8.57
N GLU A 32 6.22 3.26 -8.91
CA GLU A 32 4.97 4.02 -8.88
C GLU A 32 4.59 4.43 -7.46
N LEU A 33 4.76 3.54 -6.49
CA LEU A 33 4.50 3.86 -5.08
C LEU A 33 5.44 4.95 -4.57
N GLN A 34 6.71 4.93 -4.99
CA GLN A 34 7.64 6.00 -4.65
C GLN A 34 7.13 7.36 -5.13
N GLU A 35 6.64 7.42 -6.35
CA GLU A 35 6.11 8.66 -6.90
C GLU A 35 4.83 9.11 -6.18
N VAL A 36 3.93 8.18 -5.90
CA VAL A 36 2.67 8.50 -5.22
C VAL A 36 2.93 9.04 -3.83
N LEU A 37 3.78 8.37 -3.05
CA LEU A 37 3.98 8.71 -1.65
C LEU A 37 5.10 9.71 -1.39
N GLY A 38 6.00 9.90 -2.36
CA GLY A 38 7.15 10.77 -2.16
C GLY A 38 8.16 10.20 -1.18
N ILE A 39 8.34 8.88 -1.16
CA ILE A 39 9.20 8.17 -0.23
C ILE A 39 10.19 7.33 -1.02
N GLY A 40 11.41 7.18 -0.49
CA GLY A 40 12.46 6.45 -1.18
C GLY A 40 12.22 4.95 -1.28
N GLN A 41 12.93 4.32 -2.22
CA GLN A 41 12.74 2.91 -2.57
C GLN A 41 12.95 1.98 -1.38
N SER A 42 14.00 2.18 -0.59
CA SER A 42 14.31 1.26 0.52
C SER A 42 13.18 1.21 1.55
N ARG A 43 12.63 2.39 1.89
CA ARG A 43 11.52 2.46 2.85
C ARG A 43 10.27 1.81 2.28
N ILE A 44 9.95 2.09 1.03
CA ILE A 44 8.80 1.46 0.36
C ILE A 44 8.98 -0.05 0.35
N SER A 45 10.13 -0.54 -0.08
CA SER A 45 10.39 -1.98 -0.17
C SER A 45 10.29 -2.67 1.19
N ASN A 46 10.80 -2.04 2.25
CA ASN A 46 10.70 -2.60 3.60
C ASN A 46 9.26 -2.71 4.08
N HIS A 47 8.46 -1.66 3.83
CA HIS A 47 7.04 -1.69 4.20
C HIS A 47 6.27 -2.73 3.40
N LEU A 48 6.55 -2.84 2.10
CA LEU A 48 5.90 -3.84 1.25
C LEU A 48 6.20 -5.26 1.73
N ALA A 49 7.47 -5.52 2.12
CA ALA A 49 7.85 -6.83 2.63
C ALA A 49 7.09 -7.18 3.91
N GLN A 50 6.96 -6.21 4.82
CA GLN A 50 6.20 -6.43 6.06
C GLN A 50 4.72 -6.67 5.80
N LEU A 51 4.12 -5.86 4.92
CA LEU A 51 2.71 -6.03 4.58
C LEU A 51 2.46 -7.38 3.91
N LYS A 52 3.36 -7.80 3.03
CA LYS A 52 3.26 -9.09 2.37
C LYS A 52 3.40 -10.23 3.38
N SER A 53 4.33 -10.11 4.34
CA SER A 53 4.59 -11.17 5.31
C SER A 53 3.40 -11.48 6.21
N VAL A 54 2.53 -10.50 6.45
CA VAL A 54 1.32 -10.70 7.25
C VAL A 54 0.07 -10.99 6.40
N GLY A 55 0.25 -11.11 5.09
CA GLY A 55 -0.85 -11.50 4.20
C GLY A 55 -1.73 -10.36 3.71
N LEU A 56 -1.34 -9.10 3.92
CA LEU A 56 -2.13 -7.95 3.48
C LEU A 56 -1.91 -7.62 2.00
N LEU A 57 -0.74 -7.97 1.46
CA LEU A 57 -0.42 -7.72 0.06
C LEU A 57 0.00 -8.99 -0.66
N ARG A 58 -0.26 -9.00 -1.96
CA ARG A 58 0.27 -9.98 -2.90
C ARG A 58 1.04 -9.25 -3.97
N ASP A 59 1.98 -9.95 -4.60
CA ASP A 59 2.73 -9.39 -5.70
C ASP A 59 2.72 -10.34 -6.89
N ARG A 60 2.97 -9.77 -8.06
CA ARG A 60 3.22 -10.54 -9.28
C ARG A 60 4.40 -9.94 -10.01
N ARG A 61 5.13 -10.78 -10.70
CA ARG A 61 6.26 -10.35 -11.51
C ARG A 61 5.85 -10.17 -12.96
N GLU A 62 6.38 -9.11 -13.57
CA GLU A 62 6.23 -8.86 -15.00
C GLU A 62 7.57 -8.32 -15.48
N GLY A 63 8.35 -9.19 -16.14
CA GLY A 63 9.73 -8.86 -16.47
C GLY A 63 10.56 -8.67 -15.19
N GLN A 64 11.20 -7.52 -15.06
CA GLN A 64 12.01 -7.20 -13.88
C GLN A 64 11.24 -6.40 -12.84
N LYS A 65 9.96 -6.12 -13.09
CA LYS A 65 9.13 -5.34 -12.16
C LYS A 65 8.24 -6.25 -11.33
N ALA A 66 7.99 -5.84 -10.10
CA ALA A 66 7.00 -6.46 -9.24
C ALA A 66 5.87 -5.47 -9.03
N TYR A 67 4.64 -5.93 -9.20
CA TYR A 67 3.44 -5.14 -8.97
C TYR A 67 2.75 -5.68 -7.73
N TYR A 68 2.33 -4.77 -6.86
CA TYR A 68 1.70 -5.13 -5.59
C TYR A 68 0.22 -4.77 -5.62
N ARG A 69 -0.56 -5.61 -4.98
CA ARG A 69 -1.99 -5.39 -4.82
C ARG A 69 -2.46 -5.88 -3.45
N ARG A 70 -3.61 -5.40 -3.03
CA ARG A 70 -4.22 -5.89 -1.80
C ARG A 70 -4.59 -7.36 -1.93
N ALA A 71 -4.35 -8.13 -0.88
CA ALA A 71 -4.82 -9.50 -0.78
C ALA A 71 -6.33 -9.51 -0.54
N GLU A 72 -6.98 -10.62 -0.88
CA GLU A 72 -8.37 -10.82 -0.54
C GLU A 72 -8.46 -11.12 0.95
N MET A 73 -9.16 -10.26 1.67
CA MET A 73 -9.35 -10.38 3.11
C MET A 73 -10.76 -9.94 3.47
N GLY A 74 -11.15 -10.19 4.70
CA GLY A 74 -12.44 -9.73 5.18
C GLY A 74 -12.62 -8.24 5.03
N ARG A 75 -13.85 -7.82 4.76
CA ARG A 75 -14.18 -6.43 4.54
C ARG A 75 -13.76 -5.54 5.71
N ASP A 76 -13.83 -6.07 6.92
CA ASP A 76 -13.55 -5.32 8.15
C ASP A 76 -12.12 -4.81 8.19
N ILE A 77 -11.16 -5.60 7.73
CA ILE A 77 -9.75 -5.21 7.71
C ILE A 77 -9.55 -4.00 6.80
N TRP A 78 -10.10 -4.04 5.61
CA TRP A 78 -9.93 -2.95 4.65
C TRP A 78 -10.69 -1.69 5.06
N SER A 79 -11.88 -1.84 5.66
CA SER A 79 -12.62 -0.69 6.19
C SER A 79 -11.85 0.01 7.30
N LEU A 80 -11.24 -0.76 8.20
CA LEU A 80 -10.42 -0.21 9.26
C LEU A 80 -9.22 0.53 8.70
N ALA A 81 -8.51 -0.08 7.76
CA ALA A 81 -7.34 0.54 7.14
C ALA A 81 -7.69 1.84 6.41
N GLU A 82 -8.80 1.83 5.66
CA GLU A 82 -9.25 3.01 4.91
C GLU A 82 -9.67 4.13 5.83
N GLY A 83 -10.39 3.81 6.91
CA GLY A 83 -10.79 4.80 7.89
C GLY A 83 -9.58 5.46 8.55
N ALA A 84 -8.60 4.66 8.94
CA ALA A 84 -7.38 5.17 9.55
C ALA A 84 -6.56 6.01 8.56
N ALA A 85 -6.44 5.57 7.31
CA ALA A 85 -5.74 6.32 6.28
C ALA A 85 -6.39 7.68 6.03
N GLY A 86 -7.71 7.75 6.05
CA GLY A 86 -8.44 9.00 5.87
C GLY A 86 -8.18 10.04 6.95
N GLU A 87 -7.76 9.59 8.13
CA GLU A 87 -7.47 10.48 9.25
C GLU A 87 -6.06 11.07 9.20
N LEU A 88 -5.22 10.63 8.27
CA LEU A 88 -3.82 11.07 8.20
C LEU A 88 -3.63 12.47 7.60
N GLY A 89 -4.62 12.98 6.89
CA GLY A 89 -4.51 14.29 6.25
C GLY A 89 -3.71 14.32 4.95
N THR A 90 -3.23 13.17 4.47
CA THR A 90 -2.46 13.09 3.23
C THR A 90 -3.27 12.60 2.04
N GLN A 91 -4.53 12.28 2.25
CA GLN A 91 -5.35 11.55 1.28
C GLN A 91 -5.54 12.32 -0.02
N ALA A 92 -5.79 13.62 0.05
CA ALA A 92 -5.98 14.43 -1.15
C ALA A 92 -4.70 14.49 -1.98
N ARG A 93 -3.57 14.74 -1.33
CA ARG A 93 -2.27 14.81 -2.00
C ARG A 93 -1.88 13.47 -2.63
N ASP A 94 -2.03 12.40 -1.86
CA ASP A 94 -1.71 11.05 -2.34
C ASP A 94 -2.63 10.66 -3.50
N GLY A 95 -3.91 11.00 -3.42
CA GLY A 95 -4.86 10.75 -4.49
C GLY A 95 -4.55 11.48 -5.78
N GLU A 96 -4.10 12.72 -5.69
CA GLU A 96 -3.67 13.47 -6.89
C GLU A 96 -2.43 12.84 -7.50
N ALA A 97 -1.45 12.48 -6.67
CA ALA A 97 -0.23 11.84 -7.15
C ALA A 97 -0.56 10.49 -7.81
N LEU A 98 -1.46 9.73 -7.23
CA LEU A 98 -1.91 8.46 -7.81
C LEU A 98 -2.52 8.67 -9.19
N ARG A 99 -3.39 9.64 -9.34
CA ARG A 99 -4.01 9.92 -10.64
C ARG A 99 -2.96 10.30 -11.69
N ARG A 100 -1.93 11.09 -11.30
CA ARG A 100 -0.85 11.43 -12.22
C ARG A 100 -0.07 10.19 -12.66
N VAL A 101 0.26 9.33 -11.71
CA VAL A 101 1.02 8.11 -12.00
C VAL A 101 0.23 7.19 -12.93
N LEU A 102 -1.05 6.99 -12.65
CA LEU A 102 -1.90 6.15 -13.48
C LEU A 102 -2.08 6.73 -14.89
N GLY A 103 -2.15 8.05 -14.99
CA GLY A 103 -2.24 8.73 -16.28
C GLY A 103 -0.99 8.62 -17.13
N GLN A 104 0.15 8.28 -16.55
CA GLN A 104 1.42 8.09 -17.27
C GLN A 104 1.57 6.68 -17.83
N ARG A 105 0.70 5.77 -17.48
CA ARG A 105 0.74 4.40 -17.99
C ARG A 105 0.28 4.38 -19.45
N GLN A 106 0.88 3.47 -20.19
CA GLN A 106 0.55 3.29 -21.59
C GLN A 106 -0.22 2.00 -21.81
#